data_62560335c591070ca538b96926949308
#
_entry.id   62560335c591070ca538b96926949308
#
_cell.length_a   1.000
_cell.length_b   1.000
_cell.length_c   1.000
_cell.angle_alpha   90.00
_cell.angle_beta   90.00
_cell.angle_gamma   90.00
#
_symmetry.space_group_name_H-M   'P 1'
#
loop_
_entity.id
_entity.type
_entity.pdbx_description
1 polymer ?
#
loop_
_entity_poly.entity_id
_entity_poly.type
_entity_poly.pdbx_seq_one_letter_code
_entity_poly.pdbx_strand_id
1 'polypeptide(L)'
;MCKITENIPNGARNPAYLPEDFDRPMVFIAEAGDIVGTRIGVKTDWYCLCLDADAHHFNKEHPIFHGPFEVNISVELKPTPSEAFRFVRTDGQPLPDSLEMWRVQTKGYKTEEGFRPGMIARPWGFADSPDAEYISGGVSAKDIDAVAMGRHGNFFFWGFSASPENMTDEAQTVFANAVAYISKFAGQTPIARRYKSDIATREYAVQQKDFISYKRWQERMVVEKQYIEKTEEIKKVALAKQAKGEKLTSEE
;
A
#
# COMPACT_ATOMS: atom_id res chain seq x y z
N MET A 1 7.81 19.82 10.38
CA MET A 1 7.85 19.17 9.07
C MET A 1 9.26 19.33 8.50
N CYS A 2 10.09 18.30 8.59
CA CYS A 2 11.44 18.35 8.03
C CYS A 2 11.32 18.23 6.50
N LYS A 3 11.65 19.30 5.77
CA LYS A 3 11.76 19.22 4.30
C LYS A 3 13.09 18.51 3.99
N ILE A 4 12.98 17.23 3.63
CA ILE A 4 14.12 16.51 3.08
C ILE A 4 14.20 16.88 1.59
N THR A 5 14.83 18.02 1.31
CA THR A 5 15.18 18.40 -0.05
C THR A 5 16.65 18.02 -0.28
N GLU A 6 16.90 16.97 -1.00
CA GLU A 6 18.24 16.56 -1.34
C GLU A 6 18.47 16.56 -2.84
N ASN A 7 19.39 17.39 -3.27
CA ASN A 7 20.09 17.20 -4.53
C ASN A 7 21.14 16.10 -4.33
N ILE A 8 20.75 14.85 -4.59
CA ILE A 8 21.68 13.73 -4.57
C ILE A 8 22.33 13.64 -5.95
N PRO A 9 23.66 13.66 -6.05
CA PRO A 9 24.35 13.47 -7.33
C PRO A 9 23.93 12.14 -7.97
N ASN A 10 23.72 12.12 -9.29
CA ASN A 10 23.42 10.92 -10.04
C ASN A 10 24.45 9.82 -9.71
N GLY A 11 23.96 8.68 -9.18
CA GLY A 11 24.77 7.52 -8.81
C GLY A 11 25.13 7.40 -7.32
N ALA A 12 24.84 8.38 -6.47
CA ALA A 12 25.00 8.24 -5.04
C ALA A 12 23.83 7.40 -4.43
N ARG A 13 24.14 6.50 -3.49
CA ARG A 13 23.10 5.87 -2.67
C ARG A 13 22.43 6.96 -1.84
N ASN A 14 21.10 6.98 -1.83
CA ASN A 14 20.38 7.86 -0.94
C ASN A 14 20.82 7.62 0.52
N PRO A 15 21.07 8.65 1.32
CA PRO A 15 21.54 8.49 2.67
C PRO A 15 20.53 7.70 3.52
N ALA A 16 21.04 6.89 4.43
CA ALA A 16 20.23 6.32 5.50
C ALA A 16 20.02 7.41 6.55
N TYR A 17 18.76 7.64 6.94
CA TYR A 17 18.39 8.59 8.00
C TYR A 17 18.55 8.01 9.39
N LEU A 18 18.57 6.67 9.48
CA LEU A 18 18.76 5.91 10.70
C LEU A 18 19.90 4.90 10.47
N PRO A 19 20.68 4.58 11.50
CA PRO A 19 21.62 3.47 11.44
C PRO A 19 20.88 2.13 11.42
N GLU A 20 21.50 1.09 10.88
CA GLU A 20 20.89 -0.25 10.81
C GLU A 20 20.64 -0.87 12.19
N ASP A 21 21.40 -0.49 13.18
CA ASP A 21 21.29 -0.90 14.58
C ASP A 21 20.34 -0.01 15.41
N PHE A 22 19.54 0.83 14.76
CA PHE A 22 18.55 1.66 15.44
C PHE A 22 17.52 0.77 16.16
N ASP A 23 17.50 0.83 17.49
CA ASP A 23 16.79 -0.07 18.38
C ASP A 23 15.61 0.57 19.13
N ARG A 24 15.28 1.84 18.81
CA ARG A 24 14.15 2.51 19.45
C ARG A 24 12.86 2.23 18.70
N PRO A 25 11.72 2.04 19.40
CA PRO A 25 10.42 1.88 18.76
C PRO A 25 10.06 3.10 17.90
N MET A 26 9.55 2.85 16.70
CA MET A 26 9.15 3.92 15.79
C MET A 26 7.88 3.55 15.04
N VAL A 27 7.00 4.54 14.85
CA VAL A 27 5.86 4.44 13.94
C VAL A 27 6.17 5.22 12.66
N PHE A 28 6.13 4.54 11.54
CA PHE A 28 6.15 5.16 10.23
C PHE A 28 4.73 5.45 9.76
N ILE A 29 4.45 6.70 9.39
CA ILE A 29 3.17 7.10 8.84
C ILE A 29 3.33 7.27 7.33
N ALA A 30 2.54 6.54 6.56
CA ALA A 30 2.50 6.58 5.11
C ALA A 30 3.91 6.52 4.48
N GLU A 31 4.25 7.43 3.59
CA GLU A 31 5.50 7.41 2.82
C GLU A 31 6.80 7.51 3.64
N ALA A 32 6.71 7.88 4.93
CA ALA A 32 7.87 7.82 5.82
C ALA A 32 8.43 6.39 5.93
N GLY A 33 7.59 5.37 5.77
CA GLY A 33 8.01 3.97 5.71
C GLY A 33 8.99 3.69 4.58
N ASP A 34 8.70 4.17 3.37
CA ASP A 34 9.62 4.00 2.22
C ASP A 34 10.86 4.88 2.34
N ILE A 35 10.67 6.16 2.68
CA ILE A 35 11.76 7.14 2.70
C ILE A 35 12.83 6.78 3.73
N VAL A 36 12.42 6.31 4.91
CA VAL A 36 13.32 6.03 6.04
C VAL A 36 13.57 4.53 6.18
N GLY A 37 12.50 3.73 6.24
CA GLY A 37 12.58 2.32 6.60
C GLY A 37 13.33 1.46 5.60
N THR A 38 13.11 1.66 4.30
CA THR A 38 13.75 0.82 3.27
C THR A 38 15.26 0.99 3.21
N ARG A 39 15.80 2.12 3.68
CA ARG A 39 17.24 2.38 3.73
C ARG A 39 17.99 1.47 4.69
N ILE A 40 17.30 1.00 5.71
CA ILE A 40 17.82 0.08 6.74
C ILE A 40 17.18 -1.30 6.66
N GLY A 41 16.52 -1.61 5.55
CA GLY A 41 15.96 -2.94 5.28
C GLY A 41 14.66 -3.26 5.99
N VAL A 42 13.91 -2.27 6.47
CA VAL A 42 12.55 -2.47 6.98
C VAL A 42 11.59 -2.76 5.82
N LYS A 43 10.67 -3.71 5.99
CA LYS A 43 9.71 -4.15 4.97
C LYS A 43 8.55 -3.17 4.75
N THR A 44 8.87 -1.89 4.58
CA THR A 44 7.90 -0.79 4.39
C THR A 44 8.09 -0.10 3.05
N ASP A 45 8.64 -0.82 2.08
CA ASP A 45 8.91 -0.29 0.75
C ASP A 45 7.63 0.09 0.01
N TRP A 46 7.70 1.24 -0.64
CA TRP A 46 6.62 1.82 -1.39
C TRP A 46 6.07 0.88 -2.46
N TYR A 47 4.78 0.59 -2.39
CA TYR A 47 4.05 -0.10 -3.43
C TYR A 47 3.13 0.86 -4.19
N CYS A 48 2.36 1.67 -3.47
CA CYS A 48 1.48 2.69 -4.05
C CYS A 48 1.14 3.77 -3.03
N LEU A 49 1.02 5.01 -3.49
CA LEU A 49 0.34 6.10 -2.78
C LEU A 49 -1.13 6.12 -3.21
N CYS A 50 -1.86 5.08 -2.91
CA CYS A 50 -3.25 4.89 -3.36
C CYS A 50 -4.13 4.23 -2.29
N LEU A 51 -3.68 4.25 -1.04
CA LEU A 51 -4.47 3.78 0.10
C LEU A 51 -5.64 4.73 0.33
N ASP A 52 -6.84 4.18 0.32
CA ASP A 52 -8.07 4.93 0.55
C ASP A 52 -8.42 4.96 2.06
N ALA A 53 -9.69 5.01 2.39
CA ALA A 53 -10.16 5.27 3.74
C ALA A 53 -10.43 4.03 4.58
N ASP A 54 -10.56 2.86 3.96
CA ASP A 54 -11.00 1.63 4.61
C ASP A 54 -9.87 0.60 4.71
N ALA A 55 -9.80 -0.10 5.85
CA ALA A 55 -8.96 -1.27 6.07
C ALA A 55 -9.75 -2.56 5.88
N HIS A 56 -9.08 -3.62 5.44
CA HIS A 56 -9.65 -4.97 5.29
C HIS A 56 -8.61 -6.03 5.66
N HIS A 57 -9.01 -7.31 5.72
CA HIS A 57 -8.12 -8.42 6.09
C HIS A 57 -7.30 -8.14 7.36
N PHE A 58 -7.89 -7.42 8.31
CA PHE A 58 -7.22 -7.13 9.57
C PHE A 58 -7.31 -8.32 10.53
N ASN A 59 -6.21 -8.57 11.21
CA ASN A 59 -6.12 -9.58 12.24
C ASN A 59 -6.84 -9.09 13.51
N LYS A 60 -8.11 -9.44 13.66
CA LYS A 60 -8.97 -9.00 14.77
C LYS A 60 -8.38 -9.35 16.15
N GLU A 61 -7.58 -10.41 16.24
CA GLU A 61 -6.96 -10.86 17.50
C GLU A 61 -5.63 -10.12 17.81
N HIS A 62 -5.18 -9.26 16.91
CA HIS A 62 -3.92 -8.54 17.14
C HIS A 62 -4.06 -7.55 18.32
N PRO A 63 -3.04 -7.46 19.21
CA PRO A 63 -3.11 -6.65 20.44
C PRO A 63 -3.52 -5.18 20.24
N ILE A 64 -3.27 -4.57 19.10
CA ILE A 64 -3.67 -3.18 18.86
C ILE A 64 -5.18 -2.97 18.84
N PHE A 65 -5.96 -4.03 18.62
CA PHE A 65 -7.43 -3.98 18.65
C PHE A 65 -8.02 -4.23 20.04
N HIS A 66 -7.17 -4.58 21.04
CA HIS A 66 -7.62 -4.96 22.37
C HIS A 66 -6.98 -4.15 23.52
N GLY A 67 -5.93 -3.39 23.26
CA GLY A 67 -5.30 -2.67 24.37
C GLY A 67 -4.11 -1.79 23.99
N PRO A 68 -3.73 -0.88 24.89
CA PRO A 68 -4.24 -0.71 26.26
C PRO A 68 -5.65 -0.08 26.37
N PHE A 69 -6.17 0.50 25.30
CA PHE A 69 -7.52 1.06 25.27
C PHE A 69 -8.46 0.10 24.55
N GLU A 70 -9.60 -0.18 25.16
CA GLU A 70 -10.64 -0.97 24.50
C GLU A 70 -11.19 -0.24 23.28
N VAL A 71 -11.42 -0.98 22.21
CA VAL A 71 -12.02 -0.46 20.99
C VAL A 71 -12.95 -1.50 20.37
N ASN A 72 -14.14 -1.06 19.98
CA ASN A 72 -15.09 -1.87 19.22
C ASN A 72 -15.06 -1.39 17.76
N ILE A 73 -14.46 -2.19 16.90
CA ILE A 73 -14.35 -1.86 15.48
C ILE A 73 -15.69 -2.08 14.78
N SER A 74 -16.22 -1.03 14.18
CA SER A 74 -17.42 -1.10 13.34
C SER A 74 -17.05 -1.65 11.95
N VAL A 75 -17.52 -2.86 11.65
CA VAL A 75 -17.23 -3.57 10.40
C VAL A 75 -18.44 -3.53 9.49
N GLU A 76 -18.21 -3.21 8.22
CA GLU A 76 -19.21 -3.24 7.15
C GLU A 76 -18.76 -4.16 6.03
N LEU A 77 -19.70 -4.88 5.43
CA LEU A 77 -19.44 -5.67 4.22
C LEU A 77 -19.51 -4.73 3.00
N LYS A 78 -18.39 -4.54 2.32
CA LYS A 78 -18.26 -3.66 1.15
C LYS A 78 -17.75 -4.43 -0.07
N PRO A 79 -18.07 -3.99 -1.30
CA PRO A 79 -17.54 -4.60 -2.52
C PRO A 79 -16.02 -4.64 -2.52
N THR A 80 -15.46 -5.76 -2.96
CA THR A 80 -14.01 -5.86 -3.17
C THR A 80 -13.56 -4.84 -4.20
N PRO A 81 -12.47 -4.09 -3.96
CA PRO A 81 -11.95 -3.12 -4.92
C PRO A 81 -11.69 -3.77 -6.27
N SER A 82 -12.26 -3.21 -7.35
CA SER A 82 -12.16 -3.78 -8.70
C SER A 82 -10.73 -3.93 -9.19
N GLU A 83 -9.84 -3.05 -8.75
CA GLU A 83 -8.42 -3.07 -9.08
C GLU A 83 -7.69 -4.29 -8.53
N ALA A 84 -8.14 -4.82 -7.38
CA ALA A 84 -7.55 -6.00 -6.75
C ALA A 84 -7.64 -7.25 -7.63
N PHE A 85 -8.69 -7.38 -8.46
CA PHE A 85 -8.86 -8.51 -9.38
C PHE A 85 -7.81 -8.59 -10.49
N ARG A 86 -6.98 -7.57 -10.66
CA ARG A 86 -5.83 -7.58 -11.58
C ARG A 86 -4.63 -8.36 -11.06
N PHE A 87 -4.65 -8.72 -9.78
CA PHE A 87 -3.52 -9.34 -9.09
C PHE A 87 -3.86 -10.76 -8.67
N VAL A 88 -2.85 -11.59 -8.62
CA VAL A 88 -2.95 -12.96 -8.08
C VAL A 88 -2.61 -12.91 -6.60
N ARG A 89 -3.48 -13.50 -5.79
CA ARG A 89 -3.20 -13.68 -4.38
C ARG A 89 -2.03 -14.63 -4.15
N THR A 90 -1.21 -14.33 -3.18
CA THR A 90 -0.05 -15.15 -2.81
C THR A 90 -0.44 -16.52 -2.27
N ASP A 91 -1.64 -16.64 -1.69
CA ASP A 91 -2.21 -17.91 -1.20
C ASP A 91 -2.97 -18.70 -2.29
N GLY A 92 -3.10 -18.14 -3.49
CA GLY A 92 -3.78 -18.77 -4.62
C GLY A 92 -5.31 -18.86 -4.50
N GLN A 93 -5.90 -18.26 -3.48
CA GLN A 93 -7.36 -18.27 -3.29
C GLN A 93 -8.05 -17.22 -4.18
N PRO A 94 -9.27 -17.50 -4.67
CA PRO A 94 -10.04 -16.49 -5.38
C PRO A 94 -10.43 -15.34 -4.45
N LEU A 95 -10.52 -14.14 -5.01
CA LEU A 95 -11.04 -13.00 -4.29
C LEU A 95 -12.56 -13.10 -4.15
N PRO A 96 -13.13 -12.89 -2.97
CA PRO A 96 -14.56 -12.77 -2.80
C PRO A 96 -15.08 -11.45 -3.41
N ASP A 97 -16.37 -11.43 -3.78
CA ASP A 97 -17.00 -10.22 -4.34
C ASP A 97 -17.11 -9.06 -3.33
N SER A 98 -17.09 -9.40 -2.03
CA SER A 98 -17.20 -8.42 -0.94
C SER A 98 -16.31 -8.82 0.22
N LEU A 99 -15.82 -7.81 0.95
CA LEU A 99 -14.91 -7.93 2.09
C LEU A 99 -15.47 -7.22 3.32
N GLU A 100 -15.19 -7.76 4.49
CA GLU A 100 -15.33 -7.02 5.74
C GLU A 100 -14.31 -5.88 5.77
N MET A 101 -14.80 -4.67 5.94
CA MET A 101 -13.98 -3.46 6.00
C MET A 101 -14.38 -2.61 7.21
N TRP A 102 -13.39 -1.90 7.76
CA TRP A 102 -13.65 -0.87 8.75
C TRP A 102 -13.07 0.46 8.32
N ARG A 103 -13.77 1.54 8.64
CA ARG A 103 -13.37 2.89 8.27
C ARG A 103 -12.28 3.40 9.19
N VAL A 104 -11.11 3.69 8.63
CA VAL A 104 -9.97 4.22 9.39
C VAL A 104 -9.96 5.74 9.39
N GLN A 105 -10.23 6.33 8.22
CA GLN A 105 -10.21 7.78 8.08
C GLN A 105 -11.47 8.28 7.36
N THR A 106 -11.89 9.50 7.70
CA THR A 106 -13.13 10.10 7.17
C THR A 106 -13.01 10.48 5.70
N LYS A 107 -11.79 10.73 5.24
CA LYS A 107 -11.44 11.11 3.88
C LYS A 107 -10.40 10.14 3.31
N GLY A 108 -10.42 9.92 2.02
CA GLY A 108 -9.50 9.02 1.36
C GLY A 108 -9.20 9.44 -0.06
N TYR A 109 -8.24 8.78 -0.68
CA TYR A 109 -7.77 9.06 -2.03
C TYR A 109 -8.88 9.07 -3.09
N LYS A 110 -9.86 8.15 -2.97
CA LYS A 110 -11.00 8.06 -3.90
C LYS A 110 -12.24 8.82 -3.41
N THR A 111 -12.28 9.20 -2.15
CA THR A 111 -13.47 9.78 -1.52
C THR A 111 -13.45 11.30 -1.49
N GLU A 112 -12.28 11.93 -1.61
CA GLU A 112 -12.14 13.38 -1.64
C GLU A 112 -10.93 13.82 -2.45
N GLU A 113 -11.17 14.58 -3.52
CA GLU A 113 -10.12 15.16 -4.35
C GLU A 113 -9.23 16.12 -3.55
N GLY A 114 -7.93 16.04 -3.78
CA GLY A 114 -6.94 16.86 -3.08
C GLY A 114 -6.55 16.36 -1.68
N PHE A 115 -7.19 15.32 -1.14
CA PHE A 115 -6.75 14.70 0.08
C PHE A 115 -5.52 13.81 -0.18
N ARG A 116 -4.48 13.96 0.64
CA ARG A 116 -3.24 13.19 0.45
C ARG A 116 -3.49 11.71 0.69
N PRO A 117 -3.23 10.85 -0.30
CA PRO A 117 -3.44 9.42 -0.13
C PRO A 117 -2.45 8.83 0.86
N GLY A 118 -2.88 7.79 1.56
CA GLY A 118 -1.99 6.95 2.32
C GLY A 118 -1.12 6.06 1.42
N MET A 119 -0.14 5.39 2.02
CA MET A 119 0.76 4.48 1.35
C MET A 119 0.47 3.03 1.75
N ILE A 120 0.51 2.12 0.79
CA ILE A 120 0.62 0.68 1.05
C ILE A 120 2.04 0.19 0.77
N ALA A 121 2.50 -0.74 1.59
CA ALA A 121 3.76 -1.44 1.39
C ALA A 121 3.55 -2.79 0.70
N ARG A 122 4.60 -3.31 0.06
CA ARG A 122 4.57 -4.63 -0.57
C ARG A 122 4.47 -5.73 0.49
N PRO A 123 3.62 -6.75 0.28
CA PRO A 123 3.41 -7.83 1.25
C PRO A 123 4.59 -8.80 1.35
N TRP A 124 5.51 -8.78 0.38
CA TRP A 124 6.53 -9.79 0.22
C TRP A 124 7.47 -9.90 1.41
N GLY A 125 7.60 -11.11 1.93
CA GLY A 125 8.46 -11.46 3.04
C GLY A 125 7.88 -11.20 4.43
N PHE A 126 6.64 -10.72 4.56
CA PHE A 126 5.98 -10.61 5.87
C PHE A 126 5.66 -11.99 6.45
N ALA A 127 5.06 -12.88 5.66
CA ALA A 127 4.66 -14.21 6.12
C ALA A 127 5.86 -15.10 6.51
N ASP A 128 7.00 -14.94 5.84
CA ASP A 128 8.19 -15.78 6.03
C ASP A 128 9.21 -15.17 7.00
N SER A 129 8.87 -14.06 7.68
CA SER A 129 9.78 -13.38 8.60
C SER A 129 9.35 -13.56 10.04
N PRO A 130 10.24 -14.04 10.93
CA PRO A 130 9.91 -14.30 12.32
C PRO A 130 9.65 -13.03 13.14
N ASP A 131 10.10 -11.89 12.65
CA ASP A 131 10.04 -10.58 13.29
C ASP A 131 9.13 -9.60 12.55
N ALA A 132 8.34 -10.06 11.58
CA ALA A 132 7.38 -9.24 10.86
C ALA A 132 5.94 -9.73 11.07
N GLU A 133 5.00 -8.79 11.11
CA GLU A 133 3.57 -9.02 11.27
C GLU A 133 2.78 -8.28 10.20
N TYR A 134 2.03 -9.04 9.41
CA TYR A 134 0.96 -8.48 8.59
C TYR A 134 -0.26 -8.26 9.50
N ILE A 135 -0.66 -7.01 9.71
CA ILE A 135 -1.75 -6.67 10.62
C ILE A 135 -3.02 -6.36 9.86
N SER A 136 -2.93 -5.59 8.77
CA SER A 136 -4.08 -5.23 7.95
C SER A 136 -3.68 -4.85 6.54
N GLY A 137 -4.51 -5.24 5.59
CA GLY A 137 -4.58 -4.61 4.27
C GLY A 137 -5.43 -3.35 4.28
N GLY A 138 -5.56 -2.72 3.11
CA GLY A 138 -6.41 -1.55 2.96
C GLY A 138 -6.83 -1.34 1.51
N VAL A 139 -7.96 -0.67 1.31
CA VAL A 139 -8.51 -0.39 -0.02
C VAL A 139 -7.52 0.44 -0.82
N SER A 140 -7.05 -0.10 -1.92
CA SER A 140 -6.02 0.50 -2.75
C SER A 140 -6.15 0.07 -4.22
N ALA A 141 -5.37 0.66 -5.11
CA ALA A 141 -5.31 0.28 -6.53
C ALA A 141 -4.29 -0.86 -6.80
N LYS A 142 -3.98 -1.67 -5.78
CA LYS A 142 -3.02 -2.78 -5.86
C LYS A 142 -3.65 -4.09 -5.40
N ASP A 143 -2.82 -5.12 -5.22
CA ASP A 143 -3.30 -6.41 -4.75
C ASP A 143 -3.89 -6.33 -3.34
N ILE A 144 -4.74 -7.29 -3.05
CA ILE A 144 -5.47 -7.35 -1.78
C ILE A 144 -4.54 -7.66 -0.58
N ASP A 145 -3.37 -8.21 -0.86
CA ASP A 145 -2.38 -8.61 0.14
C ASP A 145 -1.44 -7.43 0.50
N ALA A 146 -1.60 -6.27 -0.15
CA ALA A 146 -0.79 -5.08 0.15
C ALA A 146 -0.99 -4.63 1.60
N VAL A 147 0.10 -4.24 2.27
CA VAL A 147 0.12 -3.95 3.70
C VAL A 147 -0.25 -2.49 3.95
N ALA A 148 -1.33 -2.27 4.71
CA ALA A 148 -1.72 -0.96 5.21
C ALA A 148 -1.29 -0.74 6.67
N MET A 149 -1.24 -1.82 7.47
CA MET A 149 -0.69 -1.82 8.81
C MET A 149 0.16 -3.08 9.00
N GLY A 150 1.36 -2.89 9.54
CA GLY A 150 2.27 -4.01 9.80
C GLY A 150 3.39 -3.63 10.74
N ARG A 151 4.10 -4.63 11.26
CA ARG A 151 5.30 -4.45 12.09
C ARG A 151 6.48 -5.18 11.45
N HIS A 152 7.67 -4.63 11.60
CA HIS A 152 8.92 -5.32 11.34
C HIS A 152 9.97 -4.90 12.36
N GLY A 153 10.37 -5.83 13.23
CA GLY A 153 11.23 -5.52 14.37
C GLY A 153 10.58 -4.48 15.28
N ASN A 154 11.32 -3.42 15.54
CA ASN A 154 10.91 -2.26 16.36
C ASN A 154 10.18 -1.15 15.57
N PHE A 155 9.80 -1.41 14.31
CA PHE A 155 9.11 -0.45 13.47
C PHE A 155 7.67 -0.88 13.20
N PHE A 156 6.73 0.02 13.45
CA PHE A 156 5.33 -0.13 13.08
C PHE A 156 5.03 0.71 11.85
N PHE A 157 4.37 0.15 10.88
CA PHE A 157 3.89 0.84 9.68
C PHE A 157 2.41 1.12 9.79
N TRP A 158 2.05 2.39 9.71
CA TRP A 158 0.69 2.90 9.62
C TRP A 158 0.54 3.60 8.27
N GLY A 159 -0.09 2.93 7.31
CA GLY A 159 -0.16 3.38 5.92
C GLY A 159 -1.11 4.56 5.70
N PHE A 160 -2.10 4.77 6.57
CA PHE A 160 -3.07 5.85 6.46
C PHE A 160 -2.43 7.21 6.79
N SER A 161 -2.72 8.23 5.98
CA SER A 161 -2.04 9.53 6.07
C SER A 161 -2.86 10.60 6.80
N ALA A 162 -4.11 10.29 7.18
CA ALA A 162 -4.96 11.24 7.86
C ALA A 162 -4.36 11.71 9.18
N SER A 163 -4.45 12.99 9.43
CA SER A 163 -4.24 13.55 10.76
C SER A 163 -5.38 13.12 11.70
N PRO A 164 -5.16 13.15 13.03
CA PRO A 164 -6.13 12.62 13.99
C PRO A 164 -7.56 13.15 13.82
N GLU A 165 -7.73 14.42 13.49
CA GLU A 165 -9.05 15.04 13.24
C GLU A 165 -9.80 14.46 12.04
N ASN A 166 -9.11 13.75 11.16
CA ASN A 166 -9.67 13.06 10.00
C ASN A 166 -9.67 11.53 10.14
N MET A 167 -9.31 11.00 11.31
CA MET A 167 -9.50 9.60 11.65
C MET A 167 -10.87 9.39 12.29
N THR A 168 -11.41 8.16 12.19
CA THR A 168 -12.55 7.75 13.03
C THR A 168 -12.10 7.63 14.50
N ASP A 169 -13.01 7.69 15.45
CA ASP A 169 -12.69 7.55 16.87
C ASP A 169 -12.05 6.18 17.17
N GLU A 170 -12.57 5.13 16.52
CA GLU A 170 -11.98 3.79 16.59
C GLU A 170 -10.54 3.79 16.08
N ALA A 171 -10.27 4.44 14.96
CA ALA A 171 -8.93 4.50 14.37
C ALA A 171 -7.96 5.32 15.22
N GLN A 172 -8.39 6.40 15.85
CA GLN A 172 -7.59 7.14 16.83
C GLN A 172 -7.18 6.24 18.00
N THR A 173 -8.14 5.45 18.51
CA THR A 173 -7.89 4.49 19.61
C THR A 173 -6.92 3.39 19.18
N VAL A 174 -7.13 2.79 18.00
CA VAL A 174 -6.23 1.75 17.45
C VAL A 174 -4.83 2.33 17.20
N PHE A 175 -4.72 3.56 16.71
CA PHE A 175 -3.43 4.21 16.53
C PHE A 175 -2.70 4.43 17.87
N ALA A 176 -3.41 4.88 18.90
CA ALA A 176 -2.84 5.00 20.25
C ALA A 176 -2.38 3.64 20.80
N ASN A 177 -3.17 2.59 20.57
CA ASN A 177 -2.80 1.22 20.89
C ASN A 177 -1.56 0.74 20.10
N ALA A 178 -1.44 1.09 18.83
CA ALA A 178 -0.29 0.75 18.01
C ALA A 178 1.00 1.42 18.53
N VAL A 179 0.92 2.69 18.98
CA VAL A 179 2.05 3.38 19.64
C VAL A 179 2.44 2.68 20.93
N ALA A 180 1.47 2.30 21.76
CA ALA A 180 1.74 1.54 22.99
C ALA A 180 2.28 0.13 22.68
N TYR A 181 1.77 -0.51 21.63
CA TYR A 181 2.21 -1.84 21.20
C TYR A 181 3.68 -1.85 20.77
N ILE A 182 4.06 -0.91 19.88
CA ILE A 182 5.42 -0.89 19.34
C ILE A 182 6.46 -0.58 20.44
N SER A 183 6.08 0.10 21.51
CA SER A 183 6.99 0.39 22.64
C SER A 183 7.55 -0.88 23.31
N LYS A 184 6.86 -2.01 23.20
CA LYS A 184 7.29 -3.31 23.72
C LYS A 184 8.51 -3.89 23.00
N PHE A 185 8.84 -3.35 21.83
CA PHE A 185 9.94 -3.81 20.99
C PHE A 185 11.18 -2.90 21.09
N ALA A 186 11.29 -2.12 22.17
CA ALA A 186 12.49 -1.35 22.49
C ALA A 186 13.70 -2.27 22.66
N GLY A 187 14.85 -1.89 22.11
CA GLY A 187 16.06 -2.70 22.12
C GLY A 187 16.10 -3.79 21.03
N GLN A 188 15.06 -3.91 20.22
CA GLN A 188 15.05 -4.82 19.06
C GLN A 188 15.43 -4.07 17.78
N THR A 189 15.97 -4.82 16.83
CA THR A 189 16.22 -4.35 15.45
C THR A 189 15.64 -5.37 14.46
N PRO A 190 15.30 -4.98 13.23
CA PRO A 190 14.85 -5.92 12.23
C PRO A 190 15.89 -7.01 11.95
N ILE A 191 15.47 -8.26 11.92
CA ILE A 191 16.31 -9.44 11.68
C ILE A 191 16.28 -9.80 10.19
N ALA A 192 15.08 -10.09 9.67
CA ALA A 192 14.89 -10.53 8.28
C ALA A 192 14.73 -9.32 7.34
N ARG A 193 15.80 -8.58 7.15
CA ARG A 193 15.82 -7.34 6.36
C ARG A 193 15.52 -7.58 4.89
N ARG A 194 14.86 -6.60 4.25
CA ARG A 194 14.62 -6.56 2.82
C ARG A 194 14.97 -5.17 2.29
N TYR A 195 15.98 -5.09 1.48
CA TYR A 195 16.32 -3.87 0.77
C TYR A 195 15.57 -3.82 -0.57
N LYS A 196 15.27 -2.63 -1.04
CA LYS A 196 14.39 -2.39 -2.19
C LYS A 196 14.78 -3.14 -3.47
N SER A 197 16.06 -3.45 -3.64
CA SER A 197 16.59 -4.16 -4.81
C SER A 197 16.69 -5.68 -4.63
N ASP A 198 16.50 -6.19 -3.41
CA ASP A 198 16.80 -7.58 -3.06
C ASP A 198 15.51 -8.35 -2.74
N ILE A 199 14.58 -8.34 -3.70
CA ILE A 199 13.29 -9.02 -3.52
C ILE A 199 13.41 -10.45 -4.01
N ALA A 200 13.69 -11.37 -3.10
CA ALA A 200 13.76 -12.81 -3.36
C ALA A 200 12.87 -13.55 -2.37
N THR A 201 11.56 -13.31 -2.43
CA THR A 201 10.57 -13.98 -1.57
C THR A 201 9.69 -14.91 -2.39
N ARG A 202 9.07 -15.89 -1.71
CA ARG A 202 8.13 -16.82 -2.34
C ARG A 202 6.94 -16.06 -2.97
N GLU A 203 6.40 -15.10 -2.29
CA GLU A 203 5.28 -14.28 -2.76
C GLU A 203 5.64 -13.53 -4.04
N TYR A 204 6.82 -12.93 -4.08
CA TYR A 204 7.31 -12.28 -5.29
C TYR A 204 7.46 -13.27 -6.45
N ALA A 205 8.02 -14.46 -6.19
CA ALA A 205 8.16 -15.50 -7.21
C ALA A 205 6.80 -15.95 -7.75
N VAL A 206 5.78 -16.10 -6.91
CA VAL A 206 4.40 -16.44 -7.32
C VAL A 206 3.82 -15.35 -8.21
N GLN A 207 3.95 -14.09 -7.83
CA GLN A 207 3.48 -12.96 -8.65
C GLN A 207 4.21 -12.88 -10.00
N GLN A 208 5.53 -13.07 -10.01
CA GLN A 208 6.30 -13.05 -11.25
C GLN A 208 5.90 -14.21 -12.17
N LYS A 209 5.73 -15.42 -11.62
CA LYS A 209 5.26 -16.59 -12.39
C LYS A 209 3.90 -16.31 -13.04
N ASP A 210 2.96 -15.72 -12.32
CA ASP A 210 1.66 -15.34 -12.87
C ASP A 210 1.82 -14.27 -13.96
N PHE A 211 2.56 -13.20 -13.65
CA PHE A 211 2.75 -12.06 -14.55
C PHE A 211 3.31 -12.47 -15.93
N ILE A 212 4.24 -13.44 -15.98
CA ILE A 212 4.82 -13.97 -17.22
C ILE A 212 4.03 -15.15 -17.82
N SER A 213 2.92 -15.56 -17.20
CA SER A 213 2.14 -16.71 -17.68
C SER A 213 1.47 -16.41 -19.02
N TYR A 214 1.25 -17.47 -19.82
CA TYR A 214 0.54 -17.34 -21.11
C TYR A 214 -0.88 -16.80 -20.94
N LYS A 215 -1.57 -17.19 -19.86
CA LYS A 215 -2.90 -16.67 -19.52
C LYS A 215 -2.87 -15.14 -19.36
N ARG A 216 -1.95 -14.61 -18.56
CA ARG A 216 -1.81 -13.16 -18.35
C ARG A 216 -1.39 -12.42 -19.61
N TRP A 217 -0.56 -13.06 -20.42
CA TRP A 217 -0.21 -12.51 -21.73
C TRP A 217 -1.46 -12.38 -22.62
N GLN A 218 -2.31 -13.40 -22.71
CA GLN A 218 -3.56 -13.34 -23.47
C GLN A 218 -4.50 -12.23 -22.96
N GLU A 219 -4.69 -12.14 -21.65
CA GLU A 219 -5.52 -11.10 -21.03
C GLU A 219 -5.00 -9.71 -21.37
N ARG A 220 -3.70 -9.47 -21.30
CA ARG A 220 -3.09 -8.21 -21.69
C ARG A 220 -3.27 -7.91 -23.17
N MET A 221 -3.15 -8.90 -24.04
CA MET A 221 -3.33 -8.71 -25.47
C MET A 221 -4.77 -8.30 -25.83
N VAL A 222 -5.76 -8.81 -25.11
CA VAL A 222 -7.16 -8.37 -25.30
C VAL A 222 -7.33 -6.89 -24.92
N VAL A 223 -6.81 -6.50 -23.77
CA VAL A 223 -6.88 -5.11 -23.30
C VAL A 223 -6.13 -4.17 -24.24
N GLU A 224 -4.93 -4.57 -24.65
CA GLU A 224 -4.09 -3.78 -25.58
C GLU A 224 -4.80 -3.56 -26.92
N LYS A 225 -5.42 -4.61 -27.46
CA LYS A 225 -6.18 -4.51 -28.70
C LYS A 225 -7.35 -3.53 -28.58
N GLN A 226 -8.12 -3.62 -27.48
CA GLN A 226 -9.22 -2.69 -27.22
C GLN A 226 -8.73 -1.23 -27.11
N TYR A 227 -7.59 -1.03 -26.45
CA TYR A 227 -6.98 0.29 -26.32
C TYR A 227 -6.55 0.85 -27.68
N ILE A 228 -5.92 0.05 -28.53
CA ILE A 228 -5.50 0.43 -29.88
C ILE A 228 -6.73 0.80 -30.72
N GLU A 229 -7.76 -0.05 -30.75
CA GLU A 229 -9.00 0.20 -31.49
C GLU A 229 -9.66 1.52 -31.07
N LYS A 230 -9.78 1.75 -29.76
CA LYS A 230 -10.32 3.01 -29.21
C LYS A 230 -9.49 4.23 -29.62
N THR A 231 -8.16 4.11 -29.55
CA THR A 231 -7.24 5.20 -29.91
C THR A 231 -7.30 5.53 -31.40
N GLU A 232 -7.41 4.50 -32.24
CA GLU A 232 -7.58 4.71 -33.70
C GLU A 232 -8.91 5.40 -34.04
N GLU A 233 -9.98 5.08 -33.31
CA GLU A 233 -11.28 5.72 -33.49
C GLU A 233 -11.24 7.20 -33.08
N ILE A 234 -10.66 7.50 -31.91
CA ILE A 234 -10.43 8.89 -31.44
C ILE A 234 -9.61 9.65 -32.48
N LYS A 235 -8.54 9.07 -33.00
CA LYS A 235 -7.69 9.68 -34.01
C LYS A 235 -8.47 10.01 -35.32
N LYS A 236 -9.35 9.11 -35.78
CA LYS A 236 -10.20 9.36 -36.96
C LYS A 236 -11.12 10.53 -36.70
N VAL A 237 -11.75 10.61 -35.54
CA VAL A 237 -12.64 11.73 -35.18
C VAL A 237 -11.87 13.04 -35.12
N ALA A 238 -10.71 13.05 -34.45
CA ALA A 238 -9.85 14.21 -34.34
C ALA A 238 -9.42 14.77 -35.73
N LEU A 239 -8.98 13.88 -36.62
CA LEU A 239 -8.61 14.27 -37.98
C LEU A 239 -9.79 14.82 -38.76
N ALA A 240 -10.99 14.25 -38.61
CA ALA A 240 -12.20 14.77 -39.30
C ALA A 240 -12.60 16.16 -38.77
N LYS A 241 -12.52 16.41 -37.48
CA LYS A 241 -12.76 17.72 -36.87
C LYS A 241 -11.71 18.75 -37.32
N GLN A 242 -10.44 18.36 -37.30
CA GLN A 242 -9.36 19.23 -37.78
C GLN A 242 -9.54 19.68 -39.22
N ALA A 243 -9.99 18.76 -40.11
CA ALA A 243 -10.27 19.08 -41.49
C ALA A 243 -11.43 20.08 -41.67
N LYS A 244 -12.35 20.14 -40.69
CA LYS A 244 -13.48 21.09 -40.68
C LYS A 244 -13.18 22.39 -39.92
N GLY A 245 -11.98 22.51 -39.29
CA GLY A 245 -11.62 23.64 -38.44
C GLY A 245 -12.33 23.65 -37.07
N GLU A 246 -12.86 22.51 -36.66
CA GLU A 246 -13.54 22.36 -35.39
C GLU A 246 -12.51 22.22 -34.22
N LYS A 247 -12.91 22.64 -33.03
CA LYS A 247 -12.04 22.56 -31.84
C LYS A 247 -11.98 21.11 -31.34
N LEU A 248 -10.78 20.64 -31.05
CA LEU A 248 -10.54 19.31 -30.44
C LEU A 248 -10.87 19.32 -28.94
N THR A 249 -11.29 18.18 -28.42
CA THR A 249 -11.43 17.93 -26.98
C THR A 249 -10.09 17.51 -26.37
N SER A 250 -10.03 17.39 -25.04
CA SER A 250 -8.80 16.94 -24.33
C SER A 250 -8.43 15.49 -24.60
N GLU A 251 -9.35 14.66 -25.08
CA GLU A 251 -9.10 13.25 -25.41
C GLU A 251 -8.68 13.06 -26.89
N GLU A 252 -9.01 13.98 -27.76
CA GLU A 252 -8.65 14.03 -29.16
C GLU A 252 -7.31 14.73 -29.42
#